data_8506dfd0e72d2b6e34262696840e0446
#
_entry.id   8506dfd0e72d2b6e34262696840e0446
#
_cell.length_a   1.000
_cell.length_b   1.000
_cell.length_c   1.000
_cell.angle_alpha   90.00
_cell.angle_beta   90.00
_cell.angle_gamma   90.00
#
_symmetry.space_group_name_H-M   'P 1'
#
loop_
_entity.id
_entity.type
_entity.pdbx_description
1 polymer ?
#
loop_
_entity_poly.entity_id
_entity_poly.type
_entity_poly.pdbx_seq_one_letter_code
_entity_poly.pdbx_strand_id
1 'polypeptide(L)'
;MGRAFLALAISLTILLSGGPCWASPASQLEQRQFQWPEWSGPAGLARPGNGDDLIYPAWFEGLWRVDNEDLGDPNADLIQHQARFQPDSLGRIVGDRAFNAFSIGTALLGDQLLRVEDDPSSANRQMAQLKGDLRLETSVTGRAQTPPEGDIFLADELVLQILHLPGPPRLSRIETLSRYERCDEHRICGEQWQARYPAPGQALSNQAVSNHHFRLTMRRFDGNEPA
;
A
#
# COMPACT_ATOMS: atom_id res chain seq x y z
N MET A 1 -73.59 40.80 4.36
CA MET A 1 -72.36 41.07 3.61
C MET A 1 -71.16 40.54 4.39
N GLY A 2 -70.75 39.36 4.22
CA GLY A 2 -69.62 38.76 4.92
C GLY A 2 -68.56 38.31 3.92
N ARG A 3 -67.39 38.93 3.92
CA ARG A 3 -66.23 38.56 3.10
C ARG A 3 -65.46 37.46 3.79
N ALA A 4 -65.44 36.26 3.20
CA ALA A 4 -64.58 35.18 3.61
C ALA A 4 -63.16 35.45 3.07
N PHE A 5 -62.16 35.49 3.95
CA PHE A 5 -60.77 35.51 3.63
C PHE A 5 -60.27 34.05 3.51
N LEU A 6 -59.87 33.64 2.29
CA LEU A 6 -59.25 32.35 1.99
C LEU A 6 -57.74 32.51 2.29
N ALA A 7 -57.26 31.87 3.37
CA ALA A 7 -55.82 31.81 3.66
C ALA A 7 -55.19 30.68 2.88
N LEU A 8 -54.33 31.03 1.90
CA LEU A 8 -53.55 30.08 1.11
C LEU A 8 -52.28 29.72 1.90
N ALA A 9 -52.25 28.51 2.49
CA ALA A 9 -51.04 27.97 3.13
C ALA A 9 -50.14 27.38 2.05
N ILE A 10 -49.03 28.05 1.77
CA ILE A 10 -47.95 27.51 0.91
C ILE A 10 -47.07 26.61 1.76
N SER A 11 -47.24 25.29 1.62
CA SER A 11 -46.34 24.31 2.25
C SER A 11 -45.07 24.22 1.40
N LEU A 12 -43.97 24.80 1.92
CA LEU A 12 -42.63 24.67 1.35
C LEU A 12 -42.05 23.30 1.69
N THR A 13 -42.20 22.32 0.83
CA THR A 13 -41.53 20.99 0.94
C THR A 13 -40.06 21.13 0.54
N ILE A 14 -39.18 21.25 1.52
CA ILE A 14 -37.74 21.16 1.29
C ILE A 14 -37.40 19.69 1.02
N LEU A 15 -37.26 19.34 -0.26
CA LEU A 15 -36.67 18.06 -0.67
C LEU A 15 -35.18 18.09 -0.33
N LEU A 16 -34.81 17.54 0.83
CA LEU A 16 -33.44 17.19 1.13
C LEU A 16 -33.03 16.02 0.21
N SER A 17 -32.55 16.35 -0.98
CA SER A 17 -31.85 15.41 -1.84
C SER A 17 -30.49 15.10 -1.21
N GLY A 18 -30.48 14.18 -0.25
CA GLY A 18 -29.25 13.54 0.23
C GLY A 18 -28.68 12.68 -0.90
N GLY A 19 -27.82 13.26 -1.73
CA GLY A 19 -27.02 12.46 -2.64
C GLY A 19 -26.15 11.48 -1.84
N PRO A 20 -25.80 10.31 -2.41
CA PRO A 20 -24.89 9.37 -1.74
C PRO A 20 -23.57 10.11 -1.44
N CYS A 21 -23.27 10.27 -0.16
CA CYS A 21 -22.01 10.82 0.30
C CYS A 21 -20.95 9.73 0.07
N TRP A 22 -20.27 9.79 -1.08
CA TRP A 22 -19.12 8.91 -1.33
C TRP A 22 -17.99 9.40 -0.43
N ALA A 23 -17.54 8.52 0.48
CA ALA A 23 -16.37 8.80 1.31
C ALA A 23 -15.16 9.09 0.41
N SER A 24 -14.37 10.11 0.75
CA SER A 24 -13.13 10.38 0.04
C SER A 24 -12.17 9.19 0.17
N PRO A 25 -11.24 8.95 -0.80
CA PRO A 25 -10.23 7.91 -0.67
C PRO A 25 -9.44 8.00 0.65
N ALA A 26 -9.12 9.20 1.11
CA ALA A 26 -8.45 9.42 2.39
C ALA A 26 -9.28 8.86 3.56
N SER A 27 -10.58 9.14 3.63
CA SER A 27 -11.45 8.64 4.70
C SER A 27 -11.62 7.11 4.65
N GLN A 28 -11.56 6.49 3.46
CA GLN A 28 -11.60 5.03 3.34
C GLN A 28 -10.32 4.37 3.87
N LEU A 29 -9.15 4.91 3.55
CA LEU A 29 -7.87 4.42 4.03
C LEU A 29 -7.73 4.59 5.55
N GLU A 30 -8.14 5.74 6.09
CA GLU A 30 -8.19 5.98 7.53
C GLU A 30 -9.14 5.00 8.23
N GLN A 31 -10.33 4.76 7.68
CA GLN A 31 -11.25 3.75 8.22
C GLN A 31 -10.63 2.34 8.19
N ARG A 32 -9.92 1.99 7.12
CA ARG A 32 -9.22 0.70 7.02
C ARG A 32 -8.16 0.56 8.11
N GLN A 33 -7.41 1.61 8.37
CA GLN A 33 -6.43 1.66 9.46
C GLN A 33 -7.10 1.41 10.82
N PHE A 34 -8.21 2.10 11.11
CA PHE A 34 -8.94 1.94 12.38
C PHE A 34 -9.56 0.55 12.57
N GLN A 35 -9.79 -0.20 11.49
CA GLN A 35 -10.30 -1.57 11.56
C GLN A 35 -9.21 -2.61 11.89
N TRP A 36 -7.95 -2.21 11.95
CA TRP A 36 -6.89 -3.12 12.36
C TRP A 36 -7.00 -3.48 13.85
N PRO A 37 -6.77 -4.75 14.26
CA PRO A 37 -6.35 -5.91 13.45
C PRO A 37 -7.52 -6.75 12.91
N GLU A 38 -8.78 -6.35 13.08
CA GLU A 38 -9.95 -7.14 12.71
C GLU A 38 -10.32 -7.04 11.22
N TRP A 39 -9.31 -7.04 10.33
CA TRP A 39 -9.57 -7.07 8.90
C TRP A 39 -10.23 -8.39 8.49
N SER A 40 -11.52 -8.34 8.20
CA SER A 40 -12.34 -9.54 7.87
C SER A 40 -12.09 -10.08 6.46
N GLY A 41 -11.24 -9.44 5.68
CA GLY A 41 -10.85 -9.82 4.31
C GLY A 41 -10.09 -8.70 3.62
N PRO A 42 -9.59 -8.94 2.39
CA PRO A 42 -8.91 -7.91 1.62
C PRO A 42 -9.82 -6.71 1.35
N ALA A 43 -9.24 -5.51 1.37
CA ALA A 43 -9.93 -4.29 0.95
C ALA A 43 -10.41 -4.40 -0.51
N GLY A 44 -11.56 -3.80 -0.79
CA GLY A 44 -12.13 -3.72 -2.13
C GLY A 44 -11.47 -2.62 -2.98
N LEU A 45 -10.15 -2.69 -3.16
CA LEU A 45 -9.36 -1.69 -3.87
C LEU A 45 -9.60 -1.75 -5.39
N ALA A 46 -9.55 -0.59 -6.04
CA ALA A 46 -9.62 -0.50 -7.49
C ALA A 46 -8.38 -1.14 -8.13
N ARG A 47 -8.59 -1.88 -9.22
CA ARG A 47 -7.46 -2.46 -9.98
C ARG A 47 -6.74 -1.34 -10.72
N PRO A 48 -5.41 -1.19 -10.57
CA PRO A 48 -4.65 -0.22 -11.34
C PRO A 48 -4.53 -0.64 -12.81
N GLY A 49 -4.46 0.33 -13.71
CA GLY A 49 -4.08 0.09 -15.10
C GLY A 49 -2.61 -0.33 -15.22
N ASN A 50 -2.21 -0.91 -16.35
CA ASN A 50 -0.84 -1.42 -16.52
C ASN A 50 0.25 -0.35 -16.37
N GLY A 51 -0.05 0.89 -16.75
CA GLY A 51 0.86 2.04 -16.63
C GLY A 51 0.68 2.86 -15.35
N ASP A 52 -0.28 2.50 -14.51
CA ASP A 52 -0.54 3.24 -13.27
C ASP A 52 0.44 2.77 -12.19
N ASP A 53 1.22 3.69 -11.67
CA ASP A 53 2.11 3.43 -10.53
C ASP A 53 1.59 4.16 -9.28
N LEU A 54 2.15 3.82 -8.11
CA LEU A 54 1.94 4.53 -6.86
C LEU A 54 2.73 5.85 -6.91
N ILE A 55 2.01 6.97 -6.78
CA ILE A 55 2.62 8.31 -6.85
C ILE A 55 2.86 8.82 -5.44
N TYR A 56 4.11 9.02 -5.11
CA TYR A 56 4.53 9.49 -3.80
C TYR A 56 4.63 11.02 -3.73
N PRO A 57 4.48 11.61 -2.54
CA PRO A 57 4.80 13.01 -2.31
C PRO A 57 6.25 13.36 -2.70
N ALA A 58 6.48 14.62 -3.11
CA ALA A 58 7.80 15.09 -3.53
C ALA A 58 8.89 14.89 -2.47
N TRP A 59 8.53 14.92 -1.19
CA TRP A 59 9.48 14.72 -0.10
C TRP A 59 10.01 13.29 0.03
N PHE A 60 9.45 12.30 -0.71
CA PHE A 60 10.04 10.96 -0.83
C PHE A 60 11.25 10.90 -1.76
N GLU A 61 11.41 11.86 -2.70
CA GLU A 61 12.47 11.79 -3.69
C GLU A 61 13.84 11.54 -3.05
N GLY A 62 14.60 10.57 -3.57
CA GLY A 62 15.95 10.23 -3.14
C GLY A 62 16.14 8.78 -2.71
N LEU A 63 17.30 8.53 -2.09
CA LEU A 63 17.66 7.24 -1.51
C LEU A 63 17.53 7.32 0.02
N TRP A 64 16.92 6.29 0.60
CA TRP A 64 16.60 6.23 2.02
C TRP A 64 17.13 4.94 2.63
N ARG A 65 17.68 5.02 3.86
CA ARG A 65 17.85 3.87 4.74
C ARG A 65 16.56 3.69 5.53
N VAL A 66 16.04 2.49 5.52
CA VAL A 66 14.75 2.14 6.14
C VAL A 66 14.99 1.13 7.25
N ASP A 67 14.52 1.46 8.43
CA ASP A 67 14.44 0.57 9.57
C ASP A 67 12.97 0.15 9.73
N ASN A 68 12.69 -1.16 9.70
CA ASN A 68 11.37 -1.75 9.98
C ASN A 68 11.42 -2.50 11.31
N GLU A 69 10.58 -2.08 12.25
CA GLU A 69 10.38 -2.71 13.55
C GLU A 69 9.01 -3.38 13.58
N ASP A 70 8.94 -4.70 13.83
CA ASP A 70 7.66 -5.39 14.01
C ASP A 70 7.11 -5.10 15.42
N LEU A 71 6.01 -4.34 15.49
CA LEU A 71 5.36 -3.96 16.74
C LEU A 71 4.56 -5.11 17.37
N GLY A 72 4.29 -6.16 16.61
CA GLY A 72 3.61 -7.38 17.07
C GLY A 72 4.54 -8.40 17.72
N ASP A 73 5.85 -8.33 17.43
CA ASP A 73 6.87 -9.22 17.99
C ASP A 73 8.09 -8.42 18.47
N PRO A 74 8.15 -8.09 19.78
CA PRO A 74 9.26 -7.30 20.33
C PRO A 74 10.63 -8.03 20.31
N ASN A 75 10.65 -9.33 19.97
CA ASN A 75 11.88 -10.10 19.83
C ASN A 75 12.30 -10.28 18.36
N ALA A 76 11.53 -9.78 17.42
CA ALA A 76 11.90 -9.82 16.02
C ALA A 76 13.13 -8.92 15.77
N ASP A 77 14.01 -9.40 14.89
CA ASP A 77 15.15 -8.60 14.45
C ASP A 77 14.68 -7.36 13.67
N LEU A 78 15.36 -6.24 13.86
CA LEU A 78 15.15 -5.04 13.07
C LEU A 78 15.52 -5.31 11.61
N ILE A 79 14.58 -5.13 10.69
CA ILE A 79 14.83 -5.31 9.26
C ILE A 79 15.33 -3.99 8.70
N GLN A 80 16.58 -3.98 8.23
CA GLN A 80 17.20 -2.81 7.63
C GLN A 80 17.39 -3.00 6.13
N HIS A 81 16.96 -2.03 5.35
CA HIS A 81 17.13 -2.04 3.89
C HIS A 81 17.22 -0.62 3.33
N GLN A 82 17.37 -0.50 2.01
CA GLN A 82 17.31 0.77 1.32
C GLN A 82 16.04 0.87 0.48
N ALA A 83 15.52 2.10 0.31
CA ALA A 83 14.44 2.41 -0.61
C ALA A 83 14.79 3.64 -1.44
N ARG A 84 14.52 3.57 -2.74
CA ARG A 84 14.77 4.65 -3.70
C ARG A 84 13.48 5.12 -4.33
N PHE A 85 13.34 6.44 -4.42
CA PHE A 85 12.22 7.09 -5.08
C PHE A 85 12.76 8.12 -6.06
N GLN A 86 12.20 8.16 -7.27
CA GLN A 86 12.72 8.98 -8.36
C GLN A 86 11.59 9.49 -9.26
N PRO A 87 11.79 10.59 -10.00
CA PRO A 87 10.80 11.05 -10.95
C PRO A 87 10.64 10.07 -12.12
N ASP A 88 9.41 9.82 -12.51
CA ASP A 88 9.08 9.13 -13.75
C ASP A 88 9.20 10.08 -14.97
N SER A 89 8.85 9.60 -16.15
CA SER A 89 8.92 10.42 -17.39
C SER A 89 7.97 11.62 -17.40
N LEU A 90 7.03 11.70 -16.47
CA LEU A 90 6.10 12.81 -16.27
C LEU A 90 6.49 13.70 -15.08
N GLY A 91 7.63 13.43 -14.43
CA GLY A 91 8.11 14.16 -13.25
C GLY A 91 7.39 13.82 -11.96
N ARG A 92 6.57 12.76 -11.92
CA ARG A 92 5.90 12.28 -10.71
C ARG A 92 6.84 11.37 -9.92
N ILE A 93 6.87 11.48 -8.61
CA ILE A 93 7.74 10.62 -7.78
C ILE A 93 7.14 9.23 -7.67
N VAL A 94 7.90 8.23 -8.09
CA VAL A 94 7.56 6.81 -8.02
C VAL A 94 8.68 6.02 -7.33
N GLY A 95 8.35 4.86 -6.76
CA GLY A 95 9.35 3.94 -6.21
C GLY A 95 10.16 3.28 -7.32
N ASP A 96 11.48 3.15 -7.15
CA ASP A 96 12.31 2.25 -7.95
C ASP A 96 11.98 0.81 -7.52
N ARG A 97 10.98 0.23 -8.19
CA ARG A 97 10.31 -1.00 -7.73
C ARG A 97 11.27 -2.19 -7.64
N ALA A 98 12.07 -2.41 -8.69
CA ALA A 98 13.02 -3.52 -8.71
C ALA A 98 14.09 -3.36 -7.63
N PHE A 99 14.66 -2.14 -7.48
CA PHE A 99 15.63 -1.84 -6.44
C PHE A 99 15.04 -2.04 -5.04
N ASN A 100 13.86 -1.48 -4.79
CA ASN A 100 13.20 -1.54 -3.48
C ASN A 100 12.84 -2.98 -3.11
N ALA A 101 12.27 -3.74 -4.05
CA ALA A 101 11.94 -5.14 -3.82
C ALA A 101 13.20 -6.01 -3.65
N PHE A 102 14.28 -5.74 -4.38
CA PHE A 102 15.56 -6.44 -4.20
C PHE A 102 16.18 -6.13 -2.84
N SER A 103 16.17 -4.86 -2.42
CA SER A 103 16.76 -4.43 -1.15
C SER A 103 16.06 -5.07 0.06
N ILE A 104 14.73 -4.93 0.17
CA ILE A 104 13.97 -5.56 1.25
C ILE A 104 14.01 -7.08 1.17
N GLY A 105 13.92 -7.65 -0.05
CA GLY A 105 14.01 -9.08 -0.27
C GLY A 105 15.36 -9.66 0.16
N THR A 106 16.47 -8.95 -0.06
CA THR A 106 17.81 -9.36 0.42
C THR A 106 17.89 -9.30 1.94
N ALA A 107 17.31 -8.28 2.58
CA ALA A 107 17.26 -8.20 4.04
C ALA A 107 16.49 -9.37 4.67
N LEU A 108 15.43 -9.86 4.00
CA LEU A 108 14.59 -10.95 4.48
C LEU A 108 15.09 -12.35 4.12
N LEU A 109 15.66 -12.53 2.93
CA LEU A 109 15.98 -13.83 2.33
C LEU A 109 17.48 -14.07 2.19
N GLY A 110 18.29 -13.04 2.42
CA GLY A 110 19.74 -13.12 2.26
C GLY A 110 20.13 -13.55 0.85
N ASP A 111 21.04 -14.49 0.77
CA ASP A 111 21.57 -15.05 -0.47
C ASP A 111 20.61 -15.98 -1.25
N GLN A 112 19.40 -16.21 -0.70
CA GLN A 112 18.36 -16.95 -1.42
C GLN A 112 17.75 -16.14 -2.57
N LEU A 113 17.72 -14.79 -2.44
CA LEU A 113 17.26 -13.90 -3.50
C LEU A 113 18.41 -13.62 -4.49
N LEU A 114 18.21 -13.96 -5.75
CA LEU A 114 19.22 -13.77 -6.79
C LEU A 114 19.04 -12.45 -7.54
N ARG A 115 17.79 -12.09 -7.89
CA ARG A 115 17.47 -10.86 -8.61
C ARG A 115 15.96 -10.56 -8.54
N VAL A 116 15.61 -9.30 -8.81
CA VAL A 116 14.24 -8.85 -9.04
C VAL A 116 14.22 -8.06 -10.34
N GLU A 117 13.20 -8.29 -11.17
CA GLU A 117 13.01 -7.63 -12.46
C GLU A 117 11.58 -7.13 -12.56
N ASP A 118 11.41 -5.91 -13.07
CA ASP A 118 10.11 -5.36 -13.42
C ASP A 118 9.61 -5.97 -14.74
N ASP A 119 8.29 -6.15 -14.85
CA ASP A 119 7.68 -6.47 -16.14
C ASP A 119 7.66 -5.20 -17.01
N PRO A 120 8.31 -5.21 -18.20
CA PRO A 120 8.38 -4.02 -19.05
C PRO A 120 7.00 -3.59 -19.59
N SER A 121 6.01 -4.46 -19.52
CA SER A 121 4.63 -4.19 -19.98
C SER A 121 3.70 -3.71 -18.86
N SER A 122 4.13 -3.74 -17.60
CA SER A 122 3.26 -3.39 -16.48
C SER A 122 4.05 -2.90 -15.26
N ALA A 123 3.81 -1.66 -14.83
CA ALA A 123 4.33 -1.12 -13.57
C ALA A 123 3.83 -1.88 -12.32
N ASN A 124 2.87 -2.77 -12.48
CA ASN A 124 2.25 -3.50 -11.38
C ASN A 124 2.70 -4.95 -11.25
N ARG A 125 3.71 -5.37 -12.02
CA ARG A 125 4.19 -6.76 -12.03
C ARG A 125 5.70 -6.83 -11.89
N GLN A 126 6.15 -7.79 -11.08
CA GLN A 126 7.58 -8.07 -10.87
C GLN A 126 7.82 -9.58 -10.79
N MET A 127 9.04 -9.97 -11.11
CA MET A 127 9.53 -11.34 -10.99
C MET A 127 10.80 -11.36 -10.15
N ALA A 128 10.77 -12.09 -9.03
CA ALA A 128 11.96 -12.38 -8.25
C ALA A 128 12.45 -13.81 -8.56
N GLN A 129 13.73 -13.93 -8.84
CA GLN A 129 14.41 -15.22 -9.01
C GLN A 129 15.08 -15.58 -7.69
N LEU A 130 14.82 -16.80 -7.22
CA LEU A 130 15.39 -17.37 -6.01
C LEU A 130 16.30 -18.56 -6.33
N LYS A 131 17.16 -18.95 -5.39
CA LYS A 131 17.95 -20.17 -5.52
C LYS A 131 17.05 -21.42 -5.68
N GLY A 132 17.56 -22.46 -6.33
CA GLY A 132 16.81 -23.70 -6.56
C GLY A 132 15.72 -23.59 -7.63
N ASP A 133 15.92 -22.70 -8.62
CA ASP A 133 14.99 -22.45 -9.73
C ASP A 133 13.58 -22.01 -9.30
N LEU A 134 13.48 -21.46 -8.10
CA LEU A 134 12.24 -20.90 -7.59
C LEU A 134 12.04 -19.48 -8.15
N ARG A 135 10.78 -19.14 -8.47
CA ARG A 135 10.40 -17.81 -8.93
C ARG A 135 9.20 -17.31 -8.16
N LEU A 136 9.26 -16.07 -7.69
CA LEU A 136 8.14 -15.37 -7.07
C LEU A 136 7.65 -14.29 -8.02
N GLU A 137 6.46 -14.49 -8.58
CA GLU A 137 5.74 -13.47 -9.34
C GLU A 137 4.85 -12.68 -8.40
N THR A 138 4.89 -11.35 -8.51
CA THR A 138 4.02 -10.44 -7.77
C THR A 138 3.23 -9.57 -8.73
N SER A 139 1.95 -9.34 -8.41
CA SER A 139 1.08 -8.47 -9.21
C SER A 139 0.20 -7.64 -8.28
N VAL A 140 0.25 -6.32 -8.39
CA VAL A 140 -0.68 -5.42 -7.71
C VAL A 140 -2.06 -5.59 -8.35
N THR A 141 -3.02 -6.07 -7.57
CA THR A 141 -4.39 -6.36 -8.02
C THR A 141 -5.41 -5.35 -7.50
N GLY A 142 -5.00 -4.50 -6.56
CA GLY A 142 -5.79 -3.40 -6.04
C GLY A 142 -4.88 -2.32 -5.47
N ARG A 143 -5.27 -1.04 -5.62
CA ARG A 143 -4.54 0.11 -5.10
C ARG A 143 -5.47 1.24 -4.73
N ALA A 144 -5.17 1.92 -3.63
CA ALA A 144 -5.71 3.23 -3.28
C ALA A 144 -4.61 4.08 -2.62
N GLN A 145 -4.67 5.39 -2.80
CA GLN A 145 -3.76 6.33 -2.16
C GLN A 145 -4.45 7.66 -1.89
N THR A 146 -3.95 8.40 -0.92
CA THR A 146 -4.28 9.81 -0.77
C THR A 146 -3.58 10.63 -1.86
N PRO A 147 -4.04 11.84 -2.17
CA PRO A 147 -3.29 12.77 -3.01
C PRO A 147 -1.85 12.96 -2.49
N PRO A 148 -0.85 13.09 -3.39
CA PRO A 148 0.57 13.17 -2.99
C PRO A 148 0.99 14.55 -2.44
N GLU A 149 0.03 15.40 -2.12
CA GLU A 149 0.24 16.71 -1.52
C GLU A 149 0.07 16.63 0.01
N GLY A 150 0.87 17.37 0.75
CA GLY A 150 0.81 17.44 2.21
C GLY A 150 1.88 16.60 2.91
N ASP A 151 1.85 16.65 4.24
CA ASP A 151 2.87 16.02 5.09
C ASP A 151 2.49 14.59 5.53
N ILE A 152 1.27 14.16 5.25
CA ILE A 152 0.77 12.79 5.52
C ILE A 152 0.36 12.15 4.21
N PHE A 153 0.81 10.92 4.00
CA PHE A 153 0.49 10.13 2.82
C PHE A 153 0.07 8.71 3.22
N LEU A 154 -1.11 8.28 2.75
CA LEU A 154 -1.60 6.92 2.91
C LEU A 154 -1.65 6.22 1.56
N ALA A 155 -1.24 4.96 1.55
CA ALA A 155 -1.35 4.08 0.40
C ALA A 155 -1.71 2.67 0.84
N ASP A 156 -2.56 2.01 0.07
CA ASP A 156 -2.96 0.62 0.29
C ASP A 156 -2.83 -0.16 -1.01
N GLU A 157 -2.12 -1.27 -0.97
CA GLU A 157 -1.93 -2.17 -2.11
C GLU A 157 -2.29 -3.60 -1.75
N LEU A 158 -3.08 -4.22 -2.62
CA LEU A 158 -3.35 -5.66 -2.58
C LEU A 158 -2.54 -6.35 -3.67
N VAL A 159 -1.60 -7.19 -3.26
CA VAL A 159 -0.67 -7.91 -4.13
C VAL A 159 -1.04 -9.40 -4.18
N LEU A 160 -1.20 -9.94 -5.38
CA LEU A 160 -1.20 -11.38 -5.62
C LEU A 160 0.24 -11.85 -5.75
N GLN A 161 0.60 -12.87 -4.98
CA GLN A 161 1.89 -13.55 -5.06
C GLN A 161 1.70 -14.97 -5.58
N ILE A 162 2.54 -15.37 -6.53
CA ILE A 162 2.58 -16.72 -7.10
C ILE A 162 4.02 -17.24 -6.97
N LEU A 163 4.23 -18.17 -6.05
CA LEU A 163 5.51 -18.85 -5.90
C LEU A 163 5.52 -20.09 -6.79
N HIS A 164 6.30 -20.03 -7.86
CA HIS A 164 6.57 -21.15 -8.75
C HIS A 164 7.67 -22.03 -8.15
N LEU A 165 7.36 -23.30 -7.98
CA LEU A 165 8.25 -24.32 -7.42
C LEU A 165 8.03 -25.65 -8.19
N PRO A 166 8.87 -26.67 -8.02
CA PRO A 166 8.59 -27.98 -8.59
C PRO A 166 7.24 -28.51 -8.08
N GLY A 167 6.25 -28.60 -8.98
CA GLY A 167 4.86 -28.95 -8.66
C GLY A 167 3.88 -27.76 -8.77
N PRO A 168 2.69 -27.87 -8.17
CA PRO A 168 1.69 -26.81 -8.26
C PRO A 168 2.17 -25.51 -7.60
N PRO A 169 1.94 -24.35 -8.22
CA PRO A 169 2.35 -23.07 -7.64
C PRO A 169 1.58 -22.78 -6.36
N ARG A 170 2.20 -22.03 -5.44
CA ARG A 170 1.57 -21.54 -4.22
C ARG A 170 1.15 -20.08 -4.43
N LEU A 171 -0.13 -19.81 -4.14
CA LEU A 171 -0.70 -18.48 -4.29
C LEU A 171 -1.04 -17.91 -2.92
N SER A 172 -0.84 -16.62 -2.76
CA SER A 172 -1.32 -15.84 -1.61
C SER A 172 -1.61 -14.41 -2.03
N ARG A 173 -2.39 -13.70 -1.23
CA ARG A 173 -2.62 -12.26 -1.38
C ARG A 173 -2.06 -11.57 -0.16
N ILE A 174 -1.39 -10.45 -0.36
CA ILE A 174 -0.90 -9.60 0.72
C ILE A 174 -1.49 -8.21 0.52
N GLU A 175 -2.15 -7.70 1.53
CA GLU A 175 -2.59 -6.32 1.63
C GLU A 175 -1.62 -5.58 2.52
N THR A 176 -1.21 -4.40 2.08
CA THR A 176 -0.29 -3.54 2.81
C THR A 176 -0.81 -2.11 2.78
N LEU A 177 -1.39 -1.70 3.91
CA LEU A 177 -1.74 -0.30 4.16
C LEU A 177 -0.55 0.37 4.83
N SER A 178 -0.12 1.49 4.27
CA SER A 178 0.99 2.29 4.79
C SER A 178 0.54 3.72 5.05
N ARG A 179 0.96 4.27 6.19
CA ARG A 179 0.83 5.68 6.52
C ARG A 179 2.22 6.25 6.72
N TYR A 180 2.53 7.30 6.01
CA TYR A 180 3.79 8.01 6.11
C TYR A 180 3.56 9.46 6.52
N GLU A 181 4.51 10.00 7.26
CA GLU A 181 4.51 11.38 7.71
C GLU A 181 5.91 11.97 7.54
N ARG A 182 6.00 13.17 7.00
CA ARG A 182 7.24 13.91 6.94
C ARG A 182 7.60 14.42 8.33
N CYS A 183 8.45 13.68 9.06
CA CYS A 183 8.85 14.03 10.42
C CYS A 183 9.80 15.23 10.47
N ASP A 184 10.72 15.31 9.50
CA ASP A 184 11.61 16.44 9.28
C ASP A 184 12.19 16.40 7.83
N GLU A 185 13.16 17.27 7.52
CA GLU A 185 13.75 17.38 6.18
C GLU A 185 14.50 16.11 5.74
N HIS A 186 15.04 15.34 6.70
CA HIS A 186 15.86 14.16 6.45
C HIS A 186 15.23 12.87 6.94
N ARG A 187 14.01 12.93 7.47
CA ARG A 187 13.36 11.78 8.08
C ARG A 187 11.88 11.67 7.73
N ILE A 188 11.50 10.47 7.29
CA ILE A 188 10.11 10.05 7.13
C ILE A 188 9.81 9.03 8.23
N CYS A 189 8.71 9.24 8.95
CA CYS A 189 8.16 8.28 9.90
C CYS A 189 7.00 7.55 9.22
N GLY A 190 6.87 6.26 9.49
CA GLY A 190 5.78 5.49 8.89
C GLY A 190 5.27 4.40 9.80
N GLU A 191 4.07 3.99 9.52
CA GLU A 191 3.47 2.76 10.04
C GLU A 191 2.91 1.96 8.87
N GLN A 192 2.98 0.64 9.00
CA GLN A 192 2.55 -0.27 7.96
C GLN A 192 1.80 -1.45 8.57
N TRP A 193 0.58 -1.66 8.12
CA TRP A 193 -0.29 -2.77 8.49
C TRP A 193 -0.33 -3.74 7.35
N GLN A 194 0.03 -4.99 7.61
CA GLN A 194 0.11 -6.02 6.58
C GLN A 194 -0.72 -7.23 6.97
N ALA A 195 -1.56 -7.69 6.06
CA ALA A 195 -2.33 -8.93 6.22
C ALA A 195 -2.11 -9.85 5.03
N ARG A 196 -1.87 -11.13 5.33
CA ARG A 196 -1.77 -12.18 4.32
C ARG A 196 -3.06 -12.98 4.28
N TYR A 197 -3.59 -13.18 3.08
CA TYR A 197 -4.82 -13.92 2.83
C TYR A 197 -4.57 -15.16 1.98
N PRO A 198 -5.45 -16.19 2.08
CA PRO A 198 -5.42 -17.33 1.17
C PRO A 198 -5.58 -16.90 -0.30
N ALA A 199 -5.23 -17.80 -1.21
CA ALA A 199 -5.51 -17.62 -2.63
C ALA A 199 -7.01 -17.41 -2.90
N PRO A 200 -7.37 -16.67 -3.94
CA PRO A 200 -8.76 -16.53 -4.35
C PRO A 200 -9.41 -17.91 -4.56
N GLY A 201 -10.57 -18.15 -3.97
CA GLY A 201 -11.33 -19.38 -4.12
C GLY A 201 -10.82 -20.60 -3.33
N GLN A 202 -9.74 -20.50 -2.58
CA GLN A 202 -9.18 -21.62 -1.81
C GLN A 202 -9.69 -21.76 -0.38
N ALA A 203 -10.32 -20.74 0.18
CA ALA A 203 -10.76 -20.76 1.56
C ALA A 203 -12.26 -20.51 1.69
N LEU A 204 -12.88 -21.18 2.67
CA LEU A 204 -14.25 -20.90 3.09
C LEU A 204 -14.40 -19.55 3.80
N SER A 205 -13.29 -18.98 4.28
CA SER A 205 -13.25 -17.64 4.86
C SER A 205 -12.17 -16.78 4.19
N ASN A 206 -12.44 -15.49 4.06
CA ASN A 206 -11.47 -14.50 3.58
C ASN A 206 -10.57 -13.94 4.70
N GLN A 207 -10.58 -14.53 5.89
CA GLN A 207 -9.79 -14.06 7.02
C GLN A 207 -8.30 -14.13 6.74
N ALA A 208 -7.57 -13.20 7.31
CA ALA A 208 -6.13 -13.18 7.26
C ALA A 208 -5.54 -14.41 7.95
N VAL A 209 -4.50 -15.00 7.34
CA VAL A 209 -3.74 -16.13 7.92
C VAL A 209 -2.54 -15.66 8.74
N SER A 210 -2.10 -14.44 8.54
CA SER A 210 -1.11 -13.73 9.38
C SER A 210 -1.30 -12.23 9.26
N ASN A 211 -0.94 -11.51 10.33
CA ASN A 211 -0.99 -10.07 10.46
C ASN A 211 0.34 -9.56 11.01
N HIS A 212 0.81 -8.42 10.51
CA HIS A 212 1.98 -7.73 11.01
C HIS A 212 1.72 -6.23 11.07
N HIS A 213 2.25 -5.58 12.09
CA HIS A 213 2.22 -4.13 12.24
C HIS A 213 3.64 -3.63 12.43
N PHE A 214 4.12 -2.84 11.48
CA PHE A 214 5.47 -2.33 11.47
C PHE A 214 5.51 -0.83 11.75
N ARG A 215 6.55 -0.41 12.47
CA ARG A 215 7.00 0.98 12.50
C ARG A 215 8.14 1.12 11.51
N LEU A 216 8.09 2.15 10.67
CA LEU A 216 9.13 2.46 9.69
C LEU A 216 9.80 3.79 10.07
N THR A 217 11.13 3.79 10.08
CA THR A 217 11.91 5.01 10.14
C THR A 217 12.80 5.06 8.90
N MET A 218 12.56 6.06 8.03
CA MET A 218 13.37 6.27 6.83
C MET A 218 14.26 7.49 7.05
N ARG A 219 15.56 7.32 6.88
CA ARG A 219 16.57 8.39 6.97
C ARG A 219 17.19 8.60 5.60
N ARG A 220 17.29 9.85 5.16
CA ARG A 220 17.90 10.18 3.87
C ARG A 220 19.34 9.68 3.84
N PHE A 221 19.71 9.03 2.75
CA PHE A 221 21.06 8.52 2.56
C PHE A 221 21.93 9.58 1.90
N ASP A 222 22.83 10.18 2.67
CA ASP A 222 23.66 11.32 2.21
C ASP A 222 25.01 10.89 1.58
N GLY A 223 25.18 9.60 1.27
CA GLY A 223 26.36 9.07 0.54
C GLY A 223 27.69 9.10 1.31
N ASN A 224 27.77 9.72 2.48
CA ASN A 224 28.97 9.87 3.28
C ASN A 224 29.06 8.92 4.49
N GLU A 225 28.06 8.09 4.73
CA GLU A 225 28.13 7.06 5.76
C GLU A 225 28.63 5.73 5.18
N PRO A 226 29.60 5.05 5.84
CA PRO A 226 30.03 3.71 5.40
C PRO A 226 28.87 2.73 5.45
N ALA A 227 28.81 1.87 4.44
CA ALA A 227 27.81 0.80 4.29
C ALA A 227 27.92 -0.23 5.42
#